data_95d6b300c835772b00a52f243705146d
#
_entry.id   95d6b300c835772b00a52f243705146d
#
_cell.length_a   1.000
_cell.length_b   1.000
_cell.length_c   1.000
_cell.angle_alpha   90.00
_cell.angle_beta   90.00
_cell.angle_gamma   90.00
#
_symmetry.space_group_name_H-M   'P 1'
#
loop_
_entity.id
_entity.type
_entity.pdbx_description
1 polymer ?
#
loop_
_entity_poly.entity_id
_entity_poly.type
_entity_poly.pdbx_seq_one_letter_code
_entity_poly.pdbx_strand_id
1 'polypeptide(L)'
;MRAVDLIEKKRNKEELSKEEISFLLREYLKGNVPDYQMSAFLMATYFNDMTASELLEFTMIMRDSGDTVKFDDVNKFLVDKHSTGGVGDKVTVVLAPILSALGMGTTKLSGKGLGHTGGTIDKFEAIKGFKFSNTREEVVSIANKTGIGLMGYSDKIVPLDKKLYSLRDVTGTVPSIPLIASSIMSKKLAIQSDVIILDVKVGDGAFMKDISHAKELAKRMIEIGKGAGKQVKVVLSNMDEPLGYSIGNANEIVEAIETLKGNGPEDLKEVVYTIALLALKAKGEIKDLSEGKTRIDEVINNRTALEKLSQFITESGGNGNLVNDYTLLPQPKEVMEVFSEKEGYISKIKAEEIGKAAMIIGAGRATKEDVIDHAVGIKILKKVGDKVNKNEKIAEIYYNDSKNVENSKNMILDAYVILEEKVEKQKAILEIIE
;
A
#
# COMPACT_ATOMS: atom_id res chain seq x y z
N MET A 1 35.69 12.15 13.32
CA MET A 1 34.70 11.08 13.41
C MET A 1 34.94 10.11 12.25
N ARG A 2 35.01 8.81 12.49
CA ARG A 2 35.22 7.80 11.43
C ARG A 2 34.02 6.84 11.44
N ALA A 3 33.58 6.38 10.27
CA ALA A 3 32.45 5.46 10.19
C ALA A 3 32.69 4.15 10.97
N VAL A 4 33.92 3.64 10.98
CA VAL A 4 34.26 2.41 11.71
C VAL A 4 34.02 2.54 13.23
N ASP A 5 34.30 3.71 13.84
CA ASP A 5 34.07 3.92 15.27
C ASP A 5 32.56 3.82 15.61
N LEU A 6 31.71 4.35 14.72
CA LEU A 6 30.24 4.31 14.89
C LEU A 6 29.66 2.91 14.65
N ILE A 7 30.24 2.17 13.71
CA ILE A 7 29.90 0.75 13.50
C ILE A 7 30.22 -0.07 14.76
N GLU A 8 31.40 0.15 15.37
CA GLU A 8 31.83 -0.53 16.59
C GLU A 8 30.91 -0.20 17.76
N LYS A 9 30.56 1.08 17.96
CA LYS A 9 29.57 1.51 18.96
C LYS A 9 28.25 0.74 18.77
N LYS A 10 27.69 0.75 17.57
CA LYS A 10 26.43 0.07 17.29
C LYS A 10 26.52 -1.45 17.46
N ARG A 11 27.62 -2.05 17.01
CA ARG A 11 27.91 -3.47 17.24
C ARG A 11 27.92 -3.83 18.73
N ASN A 12 28.46 -2.94 19.56
CA ASN A 12 28.59 -3.12 21.02
C ASN A 12 27.33 -2.69 21.79
N LYS A 13 26.22 -2.38 21.10
CA LYS A 13 24.92 -1.92 21.67
C LYS A 13 25.00 -0.55 22.36
N GLU A 14 25.97 0.25 22.00
CA GLU A 14 26.06 1.63 22.47
C GLU A 14 25.15 2.53 21.64
N GLU A 15 24.51 3.53 22.29
CA GLU A 15 23.65 4.50 21.62
C GLU A 15 24.50 5.53 20.86
N LEU A 16 24.10 5.82 19.64
CA LEU A 16 24.73 6.90 18.85
C LEU A 16 24.03 8.23 19.11
N SER A 17 24.83 9.30 19.20
CA SER A 17 24.29 10.64 19.27
C SER A 17 23.71 11.09 17.92
N LYS A 18 22.93 12.17 17.96
CA LYS A 18 22.39 12.84 16.77
C LYS A 18 23.50 13.23 15.79
N GLU A 19 24.60 13.77 16.29
CA GLU A 19 25.74 14.20 15.48
C GLU A 19 26.42 13.00 14.81
N GLU A 20 26.53 11.87 15.52
CA GLU A 20 27.10 10.63 15.00
C GLU A 20 26.25 10.04 13.89
N ILE A 21 24.92 9.95 14.09
CA ILE A 21 23.99 9.50 13.05
C ILE A 21 24.01 10.43 11.85
N SER A 22 23.98 11.75 12.10
CA SER A 22 24.02 12.77 11.05
C SER A 22 25.29 12.68 10.20
N PHE A 23 26.45 12.54 10.85
CA PHE A 23 27.72 12.33 10.14
C PHE A 23 27.65 11.09 9.25
N LEU A 24 27.29 9.93 9.81
CA LEU A 24 27.31 8.66 9.08
C LEU A 24 26.41 8.71 7.84
N LEU A 25 25.17 9.18 8.00
CA LEU A 25 24.18 9.19 6.93
C LEU A 25 24.48 10.24 5.84
N ARG A 26 24.92 11.45 6.24
CA ARG A 26 25.26 12.51 5.28
C ARG A 26 26.52 12.17 4.49
N GLU A 27 27.54 11.61 5.15
CA GLU A 27 28.76 11.20 4.47
C GLU A 27 28.53 9.97 3.57
N TYR A 28 27.60 9.09 3.92
CA TYR A 28 27.16 8.02 3.04
C TYR A 28 26.45 8.54 1.79
N LEU A 29 25.56 9.52 1.94
CA LEU A 29 24.88 10.14 0.80
C LEU A 29 25.87 10.81 -0.16
N LYS A 30 26.90 11.48 0.36
CA LYS A 30 27.97 12.10 -0.42
C LYS A 30 28.93 11.10 -1.08
N GLY A 31 28.90 9.81 -0.68
CA GLY A 31 29.82 8.78 -1.17
C GLY A 31 31.16 8.69 -0.41
N ASN A 32 31.34 9.42 0.70
CA ASN A 32 32.54 9.38 1.53
C ASN A 32 32.57 8.16 2.48
N VAL A 33 31.41 7.61 2.83
CA VAL A 33 31.27 6.30 3.50
C VAL A 33 30.93 5.27 2.44
N PRO A 34 31.77 4.24 2.22
CA PRO A 34 31.50 3.22 1.21
C PRO A 34 30.43 2.22 1.63
N ASP A 35 29.84 1.53 0.65
CA ASP A 35 28.74 0.59 0.85
C ASP A 35 29.08 -0.55 1.83
N TYR A 36 30.32 -1.05 1.86
CA TYR A 36 30.71 -2.11 2.79
C TYR A 36 30.69 -1.63 4.26
N GLN A 37 31.02 -0.37 4.54
CA GLN A 37 30.90 0.19 5.88
C GLN A 37 29.43 0.43 6.27
N MET A 38 28.64 0.98 5.34
CA MET A 38 27.22 1.15 5.57
C MET A 38 26.52 -0.20 5.76
N SER A 39 26.85 -1.23 4.99
CA SER A 39 26.32 -2.58 5.17
C SER A 39 26.62 -3.13 6.55
N ALA A 40 27.85 -2.94 7.07
CA ALA A 40 28.23 -3.36 8.42
C ALA A 40 27.40 -2.62 9.49
N PHE A 41 27.18 -1.31 9.33
CA PHE A 41 26.32 -0.53 10.22
C PHE A 41 24.88 -1.00 10.20
N LEU A 42 24.30 -1.23 9.01
CA LEU A 42 22.94 -1.72 8.86
C LEU A 42 22.75 -3.11 9.46
N MET A 43 23.74 -3.99 9.32
CA MET A 43 23.73 -5.31 9.95
C MET A 43 23.88 -5.23 11.46
N ALA A 44 24.73 -4.35 11.98
CA ALA A 44 24.81 -4.07 13.42
C ALA A 44 23.47 -3.56 13.97
N THR A 45 22.79 -2.68 13.23
CA THR A 45 21.44 -2.20 13.56
C THR A 45 20.41 -3.31 13.51
N TYR A 46 20.49 -4.20 12.54
CA TYR A 46 19.59 -5.35 12.41
C TYR A 46 19.58 -6.22 13.68
N PHE A 47 20.77 -6.50 14.25
CA PHE A 47 20.91 -7.33 15.45
C PHE A 47 20.72 -6.58 16.78
N ASN A 48 21.02 -5.29 16.81
CA ASN A 48 21.07 -4.53 18.07
C ASN A 48 19.99 -3.44 18.20
N ASP A 49 19.12 -3.30 17.15
CA ASP A 49 18.04 -2.33 17.13
C ASP A 49 18.52 -0.86 17.21
N MET A 50 17.58 0.06 17.33
CA MET A 50 17.77 1.49 17.61
C MET A 50 16.93 1.89 18.81
N THR A 51 17.47 2.78 19.64
CA THR A 51 16.64 3.47 20.66
C THR A 51 15.60 4.35 19.97
N ALA A 52 14.57 4.78 20.69
CA ALA A 52 13.56 5.70 20.15
C ALA A 52 14.19 7.03 19.66
N SER A 53 15.22 7.51 20.37
CA SER A 53 15.99 8.71 19.99
C SER A 53 16.77 8.49 18.70
N GLU A 54 17.54 7.40 18.61
CA GLU A 54 18.28 7.06 17.39
C GLU A 54 17.36 6.92 16.19
N LEU A 55 16.23 6.21 16.37
CA LEU A 55 15.28 5.95 15.30
C LEU A 55 14.63 7.23 14.77
N LEU A 56 14.26 8.14 15.67
CA LEU A 56 13.71 9.45 15.29
C LEU A 56 14.75 10.26 14.50
N GLU A 57 15.97 10.42 15.03
CA GLU A 57 17.03 11.19 14.38
C GLU A 57 17.43 10.59 13.02
N PHE A 58 17.57 9.26 12.95
CA PHE A 58 17.84 8.56 11.70
C PHE A 58 16.76 8.88 10.64
N THR A 59 15.48 8.81 11.05
CA THR A 59 14.33 9.08 10.16
C THR A 59 14.30 10.54 9.72
N MET A 60 14.56 11.47 10.64
CA MET A 60 14.56 12.91 10.32
C MET A 60 15.70 13.29 9.37
N ILE A 61 16.89 12.73 9.54
CA ILE A 61 18.02 12.95 8.63
C ILE A 61 17.71 12.35 7.25
N MET A 62 17.06 11.18 7.19
CA MET A 62 16.60 10.63 5.91
C MET A 62 15.60 11.56 5.24
N ARG A 63 14.57 12.04 5.97
CA ARG A 63 13.58 13.00 5.46
C ARG A 63 14.26 14.23 4.87
N ASP A 64 15.21 14.79 5.59
CA ASP A 64 15.89 16.05 5.25
C ASP A 64 17.04 15.85 4.24
N SER A 65 17.22 14.64 3.72
CA SER A 65 18.22 14.34 2.69
C SER A 65 17.85 14.88 1.31
N GLY A 66 16.61 15.27 1.09
CA GLY A 66 16.09 15.80 -0.17
C GLY A 66 14.97 16.81 0.02
N ASP A 67 14.16 16.97 -1.01
CA ASP A 67 13.06 17.94 -1.00
C ASP A 67 11.91 17.48 -0.07
N THR A 68 11.29 18.44 0.60
CA THR A 68 10.01 18.27 1.29
C THR A 68 8.91 18.98 0.51
N VAL A 69 7.74 18.39 0.43
CA VAL A 69 6.61 18.93 -0.34
C VAL A 69 5.56 19.48 0.62
N LYS A 70 5.31 20.78 0.54
CA LYS A 70 4.26 21.47 1.30
C LYS A 70 3.05 21.74 0.41
N PHE A 71 1.88 21.68 1.00
CA PHE A 71 0.59 21.90 0.34
C PHE A 71 -0.23 22.99 1.03
N ASP A 72 0.44 24.05 1.49
CA ASP A 72 -0.19 25.18 2.19
C ASP A 72 -1.29 25.86 1.34
N ASP A 73 -1.24 25.68 0.02
CA ASP A 73 -2.24 26.21 -0.93
C ASP A 73 -3.49 25.29 -1.08
N VAL A 74 -3.51 24.15 -0.39
CA VAL A 74 -4.67 23.25 -0.36
C VAL A 74 -5.45 23.47 0.93
N ASN A 75 -6.54 24.23 0.86
CA ASN A 75 -7.35 24.56 2.03
C ASN A 75 -8.28 23.40 2.44
N LYS A 76 -7.69 22.29 2.86
CA LYS A 76 -8.39 21.07 3.33
C LYS A 76 -7.58 20.40 4.42
N PHE A 77 -8.26 19.63 5.29
CA PHE A 77 -7.57 18.70 6.19
C PHE A 77 -6.98 17.56 5.36
N LEU A 78 -5.66 17.41 5.40
CA LEU A 78 -4.91 16.53 4.53
C LEU A 78 -4.64 15.18 5.20
N VAL A 79 -5.06 14.11 4.53
CA VAL A 79 -4.88 12.73 4.97
C VAL A 79 -3.87 12.02 4.05
N ASP A 80 -2.78 11.53 4.61
CA ASP A 80 -1.86 10.61 3.91
C ASP A 80 -2.12 9.17 4.36
N LYS A 81 -2.67 8.34 3.48
CA LYS A 81 -2.81 6.90 3.71
C LYS A 81 -1.65 6.15 3.07
N HIS A 82 -0.95 5.35 3.86
CA HIS A 82 0.08 4.44 3.36
C HIS A 82 -0.32 2.98 3.59
N SER A 83 0.02 2.11 2.65
CA SER A 83 -0.06 0.67 2.81
C SER A 83 1.33 0.07 2.75
N THR A 84 1.57 -0.97 3.55
CA THR A 84 2.81 -1.76 3.45
C THR A 84 2.85 -2.68 2.23
N GLY A 85 1.76 -2.70 1.45
CA GLY A 85 1.63 -3.50 0.23
C GLY A 85 0.96 -4.86 0.49
N GLY A 86 0.19 -5.31 -0.49
CA GLY A 86 -0.52 -6.58 -0.45
C GLY A 86 -1.14 -6.93 -1.79
N VAL A 87 -1.82 -8.07 -1.84
CA VAL A 87 -2.48 -8.60 -3.03
C VAL A 87 -3.90 -8.06 -3.11
N GLY A 88 -4.24 -7.40 -4.23
CA GLY A 88 -5.56 -6.78 -4.42
C GLY A 88 -5.76 -5.48 -3.62
N ASP A 89 -4.69 -4.81 -3.16
CA ASP A 89 -4.81 -3.56 -2.40
C ASP A 89 -5.17 -2.37 -3.29
N LYS A 90 -6.46 -2.18 -3.48
CA LYS A 90 -7.09 -1.04 -4.16
C LYS A 90 -7.64 0.01 -3.20
N VAL A 91 -7.32 -0.07 -1.91
CA VAL A 91 -7.86 0.81 -0.85
C VAL A 91 -7.73 2.29 -1.20
N THR A 92 -6.60 2.73 -1.73
CA THR A 92 -6.39 4.15 -2.08
C THR A 92 -7.36 4.62 -3.16
N VAL A 93 -7.70 3.76 -4.14
CA VAL A 93 -8.62 4.12 -5.24
C VAL A 93 -10.04 4.37 -4.73
N VAL A 94 -10.46 3.64 -3.69
CA VAL A 94 -11.78 3.80 -3.06
C VAL A 94 -11.76 4.90 -2.00
N LEU A 95 -10.73 4.93 -1.17
CA LEU A 95 -10.65 5.82 0.00
C LEU A 95 -10.50 7.30 -0.38
N ALA A 96 -9.65 7.61 -1.35
CA ALA A 96 -9.35 9.01 -1.68
C ALA A 96 -10.61 9.78 -2.16
N PRO A 97 -11.47 9.22 -3.03
CA PRO A 97 -12.74 9.84 -3.38
C PRO A 97 -13.71 10.00 -2.19
N ILE A 98 -13.78 9.01 -1.29
CA ILE A 98 -14.61 9.09 -0.08
C ILE A 98 -14.13 10.22 0.82
N LEU A 99 -12.84 10.32 1.10
CA LEU A 99 -12.27 11.40 1.90
C LEU A 99 -12.55 12.77 1.27
N SER A 100 -12.43 12.87 -0.05
CA SER A 100 -12.76 14.10 -0.79
C SER A 100 -14.23 14.47 -0.65
N ALA A 101 -15.15 13.52 -0.82
CA ALA A 101 -16.58 13.73 -0.65
C ALA A 101 -16.97 14.14 0.78
N LEU A 102 -16.20 13.67 1.78
CA LEU A 102 -16.31 14.07 3.19
C LEU A 102 -15.63 15.42 3.51
N GLY A 103 -15.18 16.18 2.51
CA GLY A 103 -14.58 17.50 2.70
C GLY A 103 -13.12 17.50 3.16
N MET A 104 -12.44 16.35 3.09
CA MET A 104 -10.99 16.22 3.36
C MET A 104 -10.20 16.23 2.06
N GLY A 105 -8.88 16.35 2.16
CA GLY A 105 -7.95 16.21 1.04
C GLY A 105 -7.05 15.00 1.23
N THR A 106 -6.62 14.39 0.13
CA THR A 106 -5.61 13.34 0.14
C THR A 106 -4.37 13.84 -0.61
N THR A 107 -3.23 13.91 0.08
CA THR A 107 -1.93 14.20 -0.53
C THR A 107 -1.01 13.02 -0.25
N LYS A 108 -0.50 12.38 -1.31
CA LYS A 108 0.16 11.10 -1.14
C LYS A 108 1.22 10.86 -2.21
N LEU A 109 2.41 10.39 -1.77
CA LEU A 109 3.34 9.70 -2.67
C LEU A 109 2.86 8.27 -2.92
N SER A 110 2.83 7.88 -4.18
CA SER A 110 2.46 6.53 -4.62
C SER A 110 3.61 5.88 -5.37
N GLY A 111 3.72 4.55 -5.25
CA GLY A 111 4.72 3.74 -5.91
C GLY A 111 4.12 2.78 -6.93
N LYS A 112 5.00 2.24 -7.78
CA LYS A 112 4.71 1.08 -8.64
C LYS A 112 4.83 -0.20 -7.81
N GLY A 113 4.08 -1.22 -8.19
CA GLY A 113 4.18 -2.56 -7.62
C GLY A 113 5.43 -3.29 -8.09
N LEU A 114 5.88 -4.25 -7.29
CA LEU A 114 6.95 -5.19 -7.63
C LEU A 114 6.64 -6.56 -7.02
N GLY A 115 7.00 -7.61 -7.75
CA GLY A 115 6.71 -8.97 -7.34
C GLY A 115 5.20 -9.26 -7.33
N HIS A 116 4.74 -9.93 -6.29
CA HIS A 116 3.33 -10.35 -6.12
C HIS A 116 2.39 -9.22 -5.67
N THR A 117 2.91 -8.03 -5.34
CA THR A 117 2.09 -6.90 -4.88
C THR A 117 1.77 -5.93 -6.02
N GLY A 118 0.52 -5.44 -6.08
CA GLY A 118 0.10 -4.44 -7.06
C GLY A 118 0.32 -3.00 -6.57
N GLY A 119 0.83 -2.11 -7.43
CA GLY A 119 1.04 -0.70 -7.11
C GLY A 119 -0.18 0.18 -7.39
N THR A 120 -0.36 1.25 -6.61
CA THR A 120 -1.41 2.24 -6.87
C THR A 120 -1.21 2.93 -8.22
N ILE A 121 0.06 3.19 -8.60
CA ILE A 121 0.40 3.79 -9.90
C ILE A 121 -0.06 2.88 -11.04
N ASP A 122 0.29 1.59 -10.98
CA ASP A 122 -0.01 0.63 -12.05
C ASP A 122 -1.51 0.51 -12.32
N LYS A 123 -2.33 0.61 -11.27
CA LYS A 123 -3.79 0.58 -11.40
C LYS A 123 -4.32 1.81 -12.15
N PHE A 124 -3.87 3.01 -11.80
CA PHE A 124 -4.29 4.22 -12.51
C PHE A 124 -3.68 4.32 -13.92
N GLU A 125 -2.47 3.78 -14.16
CA GLU A 125 -1.87 3.70 -15.50
C GLU A 125 -2.69 2.81 -16.46
N ALA A 126 -3.57 1.94 -15.95
CA ALA A 126 -4.55 1.21 -16.77
C ALA A 126 -5.58 2.14 -17.43
N ILE A 127 -5.78 3.35 -16.91
CA ILE A 127 -6.74 4.31 -17.45
C ILE A 127 -6.06 5.10 -18.59
N LYS A 128 -6.57 4.93 -19.80
CA LYS A 128 -6.00 5.61 -20.98
C LYS A 128 -5.97 7.12 -20.81
N GLY A 129 -4.79 7.69 -20.98
CA GLY A 129 -4.54 9.15 -20.88
C GLY A 129 -4.28 9.65 -19.46
N PHE A 130 -4.52 8.83 -18.42
CA PHE A 130 -4.23 9.21 -17.03
C PHE A 130 -2.73 9.46 -16.84
N LYS A 131 -2.40 10.54 -16.13
CA LYS A 131 -1.01 10.89 -15.79
C LYS A 131 -0.93 11.25 -14.32
N PHE A 132 0.05 10.70 -13.62
CA PHE A 132 0.40 11.17 -12.29
C PHE A 132 1.07 12.53 -12.37
N SER A 133 0.75 13.41 -11.45
CA SER A 133 1.43 14.70 -11.32
C SER A 133 2.91 14.48 -10.99
N ASN A 134 3.76 15.21 -11.70
CA ASN A 134 5.20 15.19 -11.52
C ASN A 134 5.72 16.39 -10.74
N THR A 135 4.93 17.45 -10.61
CA THR A 135 5.28 18.68 -9.92
C THR A 135 4.30 18.96 -8.78
N ARG A 136 4.75 19.73 -7.79
CA ARG A 136 3.90 20.19 -6.69
C ARG A 136 2.70 21.01 -7.20
N GLU A 137 2.94 21.86 -8.15
CA GLU A 137 1.94 22.78 -8.71
C GLU A 137 0.79 22.01 -9.39
N GLU A 138 1.10 20.95 -10.13
CA GLU A 138 0.09 20.05 -10.72
C GLU A 138 -0.71 19.35 -9.62
N VAL A 139 -0.05 18.80 -8.59
CA VAL A 139 -0.74 18.16 -7.45
C VAL A 139 -1.68 19.13 -6.76
N VAL A 140 -1.23 20.35 -6.46
CA VAL A 140 -2.03 21.41 -5.82
C VAL A 140 -3.24 21.77 -6.69
N SER A 141 -3.03 21.94 -8.00
CA SER A 141 -4.11 22.27 -8.94
C SER A 141 -5.19 21.20 -8.93
N ILE A 142 -4.81 19.92 -9.04
CA ILE A 142 -5.75 18.80 -9.05
C ILE A 142 -6.41 18.63 -7.68
N ALA A 143 -5.63 18.70 -6.58
CA ALA A 143 -6.14 18.57 -5.23
C ALA A 143 -7.16 19.67 -4.85
N ASN A 144 -6.96 20.90 -5.30
CA ASN A 144 -7.93 21.97 -5.07
C ASN A 144 -9.26 21.74 -5.78
N LYS A 145 -9.23 21.20 -7.00
CA LYS A 145 -10.44 20.88 -7.77
C LYS A 145 -11.15 19.63 -7.25
N THR A 146 -10.40 18.58 -6.98
CA THR A 146 -10.94 17.24 -6.74
C THR A 146 -10.85 16.77 -5.29
N GLY A 147 -10.04 17.40 -4.45
CA GLY A 147 -9.69 16.90 -3.13
C GLY A 147 -8.66 15.77 -3.15
N ILE A 148 -8.15 15.35 -4.32
CA ILE A 148 -7.24 14.21 -4.46
C ILE A 148 -5.95 14.68 -5.13
N GLY A 149 -4.82 14.55 -4.42
CA GLY A 149 -3.49 14.84 -4.91
C GLY A 149 -2.59 13.61 -4.79
N LEU A 150 -2.43 12.87 -5.88
CA LEU A 150 -1.53 11.73 -5.95
C LEU A 150 -0.27 12.11 -6.74
N MET A 151 0.88 11.84 -6.17
CA MET A 151 2.19 12.13 -6.76
C MET A 151 2.99 10.85 -6.90
N GLY A 152 3.70 10.70 -8.00
CA GLY A 152 4.69 9.63 -8.18
C GLY A 152 5.95 9.87 -7.33
N TYR A 153 6.74 8.82 -7.10
CA TYR A 153 8.04 8.99 -6.45
C TYR A 153 8.98 9.82 -7.31
N SER A 154 9.68 10.75 -6.67
CA SER A 154 10.76 11.54 -7.26
C SER A 154 12.09 11.21 -6.59
N ASP A 155 13.16 11.12 -7.36
CA ASP A 155 14.53 10.92 -6.84
C ASP A 155 15.02 12.08 -5.97
N LYS A 156 14.30 13.20 -5.98
CA LYS A 156 14.60 14.36 -5.14
C LYS A 156 14.01 14.25 -3.73
N ILE A 157 13.00 13.39 -3.54
CA ILE A 157 12.35 13.21 -2.24
C ILE A 157 13.01 12.01 -1.54
N VAL A 158 13.62 12.27 -0.38
CA VAL A 158 14.28 11.27 0.46
C VAL A 158 15.30 10.42 -0.32
N PRO A 159 16.28 10.99 -1.06
CA PRO A 159 17.24 10.24 -1.87
C PRO A 159 18.09 9.26 -1.05
N LEU A 160 18.30 9.56 0.22
CA LEU A 160 19.04 8.68 1.13
C LEU A 160 18.29 7.33 1.34
N ASP A 161 16.96 7.33 1.41
CA ASP A 161 16.18 6.09 1.51
C ASP A 161 16.37 5.22 0.27
N LYS A 162 16.33 5.81 -0.92
CA LYS A 162 16.57 5.07 -2.17
C LYS A 162 17.92 4.37 -2.15
N LYS A 163 18.97 5.09 -1.73
CA LYS A 163 20.33 4.56 -1.65
C LYS A 163 20.46 3.45 -0.59
N LEU A 164 19.92 3.68 0.60
CA LEU A 164 19.92 2.70 1.69
C LEU A 164 19.09 1.46 1.35
N TYR A 165 17.89 1.63 0.77
CA TYR A 165 17.03 0.51 0.42
C TYR A 165 17.68 -0.39 -0.65
N SER A 166 18.29 0.21 -1.68
CA SER A 166 19.02 -0.56 -2.70
C SER A 166 20.17 -1.38 -2.12
N LEU A 167 20.86 -0.84 -1.09
CA LEU A 167 21.92 -1.58 -0.40
C LEU A 167 21.32 -2.70 0.48
N ARG A 168 20.23 -2.42 1.20
CA ARG A 168 19.55 -3.38 2.08
C ARG A 168 19.02 -4.58 1.31
N ASP A 169 18.52 -4.35 0.10
CA ASP A 169 17.94 -5.39 -0.77
C ASP A 169 18.95 -6.50 -1.11
N VAL A 170 20.24 -6.15 -1.23
CA VAL A 170 21.32 -7.09 -1.56
C VAL A 170 22.20 -7.51 -0.39
N THR A 171 21.91 -7.01 0.83
CA THR A 171 22.71 -7.30 2.05
C THR A 171 21.91 -8.00 3.16
N GLY A 172 20.67 -8.44 2.88
CA GLY A 172 19.85 -9.21 3.82
C GLY A 172 19.33 -8.40 5.02
N THR A 173 19.30 -7.06 4.94
CA THR A 173 18.88 -6.18 6.04
C THR A 173 17.49 -5.56 5.85
N VAL A 174 16.76 -5.95 4.79
CA VAL A 174 15.38 -5.48 4.55
C VAL A 174 14.44 -5.79 5.73
N PRO A 175 14.45 -7.00 6.36
CA PRO A 175 13.49 -7.32 7.43
C PRO A 175 13.72 -6.62 8.77
N SER A 176 14.64 -5.68 8.88
CA SER A 176 14.88 -4.91 10.12
C SER A 176 13.73 -3.95 10.41
N ILE A 177 12.98 -4.15 11.50
CA ILE A 177 11.83 -3.31 11.88
C ILE A 177 12.18 -1.83 11.98
N PRO A 178 13.23 -1.39 12.70
CA PRO A 178 13.59 0.02 12.77
C PRO A 178 13.92 0.63 11.40
N LEU A 179 14.60 -0.12 10.53
CA LEU A 179 14.94 0.36 9.19
C LEU A 179 13.72 0.40 8.26
N ILE A 180 12.73 -0.48 8.44
CA ILE A 180 11.44 -0.43 7.75
C ILE A 180 10.66 0.81 8.20
N ALA A 181 10.55 1.02 9.52
CA ALA A 181 9.85 2.16 10.10
C ALA A 181 10.43 3.49 9.60
N SER A 182 11.76 3.63 9.64
CA SER A 182 12.48 4.80 9.11
C SER A 182 12.22 5.04 7.62
N SER A 183 12.32 3.98 6.81
CA SER A 183 12.09 4.05 5.36
C SER A 183 10.68 4.53 5.02
N ILE A 184 9.66 4.02 5.70
CA ILE A 184 8.28 4.43 5.51
C ILE A 184 8.10 5.88 6.00
N MET A 185 8.45 6.15 7.24
CA MET A 185 8.13 7.40 7.91
C MET A 185 8.92 8.58 7.34
N SER A 186 10.16 8.42 6.89
CA SER A 186 10.91 9.49 6.24
C SER A 186 10.19 10.04 5.02
N LYS A 187 9.59 9.17 4.18
CA LYS A 187 8.79 9.57 3.02
C LYS A 187 7.46 10.20 3.42
N LYS A 188 6.81 9.70 4.47
CA LYS A 188 5.55 10.26 4.97
C LYS A 188 5.74 11.65 5.61
N LEU A 189 6.84 11.84 6.31
CA LEU A 189 7.20 13.12 6.92
C LEU A 189 7.75 14.14 5.91
N ALA A 190 8.22 13.71 4.75
CA ALA A 190 8.65 14.62 3.66
C ALA A 190 7.46 15.25 2.92
N ILE A 191 6.25 14.72 3.09
CA ILE A 191 5.03 15.21 2.46
C ILE A 191 4.12 15.78 3.54
N GLN A 192 3.60 17.00 3.30
CA GLN A 192 2.67 17.62 4.25
C GLN A 192 1.36 16.85 4.32
N SER A 193 0.96 16.54 5.53
CA SER A 193 -0.36 16.01 5.90
C SER A 193 -0.69 16.40 7.32
N ASP A 194 -1.98 16.45 7.67
CA ASP A 194 -2.45 16.68 9.04
C ASP A 194 -2.48 15.37 9.83
N VAL A 195 -2.79 14.28 9.17
CA VAL A 195 -2.75 12.93 9.74
C VAL A 195 -2.15 11.92 8.77
N ILE A 196 -1.35 10.99 9.30
CA ILE A 196 -0.83 9.84 8.59
C ILE A 196 -1.58 8.60 9.10
N ILE A 197 -2.22 7.86 8.20
CA ILE A 197 -2.88 6.60 8.52
C ILE A 197 -2.17 5.47 7.80
N LEU A 198 -1.59 4.58 8.57
CA LEU A 198 -0.80 3.45 8.09
C LEU A 198 -1.64 2.18 8.10
N ASP A 199 -1.81 1.57 6.95
CA ASP A 199 -2.47 0.30 6.74
C ASP A 199 -1.37 -0.78 6.65
N VAL A 200 -1.04 -1.38 7.79
CA VAL A 200 -0.03 -2.42 7.90
C VAL A 200 -0.70 -3.76 7.60
N LYS A 201 -0.40 -4.30 6.44
CA LYS A 201 -0.87 -5.62 6.00
C LYS A 201 -0.16 -6.72 6.76
N VAL A 202 -0.92 -7.72 7.23
CA VAL A 202 -0.42 -8.85 8.02
C VAL A 202 -0.92 -10.16 7.43
N GLY A 203 -0.04 -11.10 7.17
CA GLY A 203 -0.38 -12.43 6.68
C GLY A 203 0.41 -12.87 5.46
N ASP A 204 -0.07 -13.92 4.80
CA ASP A 204 0.63 -14.61 3.70
C ASP A 204 1.04 -13.67 2.55
N GLY A 205 0.14 -12.81 2.09
CA GLY A 205 0.38 -11.88 0.99
C GLY A 205 1.04 -10.56 1.39
N ALA A 206 1.45 -10.41 2.66
CA ALA A 206 2.03 -9.20 3.20
C ALA A 206 3.53 -9.34 3.49
N PHE A 207 4.18 -8.19 3.69
CA PHE A 207 5.56 -8.15 4.18
C PHE A 207 5.66 -8.58 5.65
N MET A 208 4.70 -8.17 6.50
CA MET A 208 4.58 -8.64 7.88
C MET A 208 3.81 -9.95 7.91
N LYS A 209 4.50 -11.05 8.26
CA LYS A 209 3.91 -12.39 8.26
C LYS A 209 3.12 -12.71 9.53
N ASP A 210 3.39 -12.02 10.62
CA ASP A 210 2.72 -12.22 11.91
C ASP A 210 2.37 -10.90 12.60
N ILE A 211 1.38 -10.99 13.49
CA ILE A 211 0.80 -9.82 14.17
C ILE A 211 1.77 -9.18 15.19
N SER A 212 2.70 -9.93 15.76
CA SER A 212 3.62 -9.42 16.78
C SER A 212 4.64 -8.46 16.16
N HIS A 213 5.24 -8.82 15.04
CA HIS A 213 6.14 -7.96 14.27
C HIS A 213 5.41 -6.76 13.68
N ALA A 214 4.14 -6.96 13.24
CA ALA A 214 3.33 -5.86 12.74
C ALA A 214 3.01 -4.82 13.84
N LYS A 215 2.70 -5.27 15.07
CA LYS A 215 2.51 -4.38 16.23
C LYS A 215 3.79 -3.62 16.60
N GLU A 216 4.92 -4.28 16.58
CA GLU A 216 6.22 -3.64 16.85
C GLU A 216 6.51 -2.56 15.78
N LEU A 217 6.33 -2.88 14.50
CA LEU A 217 6.47 -1.91 13.42
C LEU A 217 5.51 -0.72 13.60
N ALA A 218 4.24 -0.98 13.91
CA ALA A 218 3.24 0.04 14.16
C ALA A 218 3.65 0.98 15.30
N LYS A 219 4.11 0.41 16.42
CA LYS A 219 4.58 1.17 17.58
C LYS A 219 5.75 2.09 17.20
N ARG A 220 6.77 1.56 16.50
CA ARG A 220 7.92 2.34 16.04
C ARG A 220 7.51 3.50 15.12
N MET A 221 6.59 3.26 14.20
CA MET A 221 6.10 4.31 13.30
C MET A 221 5.29 5.39 14.03
N ILE A 222 4.48 5.03 15.03
CA ILE A 222 3.76 5.99 15.89
C ILE A 222 4.76 6.81 16.71
N GLU A 223 5.78 6.20 17.30
CA GLU A 223 6.83 6.88 18.07
C GLU A 223 7.57 7.91 17.21
N ILE A 224 7.96 7.55 15.99
CA ILE A 224 8.56 8.50 15.02
C ILE A 224 7.58 9.66 14.74
N GLY A 225 6.32 9.36 14.47
CA GLY A 225 5.31 10.38 14.20
C GLY A 225 5.13 11.35 15.37
N LYS A 226 4.99 10.84 16.59
CA LYS A 226 4.90 11.66 17.81
C LYS A 226 6.14 12.54 17.99
N GLY A 227 7.33 11.98 17.82
CA GLY A 227 8.59 12.73 17.90
C GLY A 227 8.70 13.82 16.84
N ALA A 228 8.10 13.63 15.67
CA ALA A 228 8.03 14.61 14.58
C ALA A 228 6.81 15.57 14.70
N GLY A 229 6.02 15.52 15.77
CA GLY A 229 4.84 16.38 15.97
C GLY A 229 3.67 16.06 15.02
N LYS A 230 3.55 14.80 14.53
CA LYS A 230 2.51 14.35 13.61
C LYS A 230 1.56 13.37 14.28
N GLN A 231 0.27 13.46 13.91
CA GLN A 231 -0.70 12.42 14.24
C GLN A 231 -0.46 11.21 13.32
N VAL A 232 -0.21 10.06 13.92
CA VAL A 232 -0.08 8.79 13.23
C VAL A 232 -1.07 7.79 13.84
N LYS A 233 -1.82 7.12 12.98
CA LYS A 233 -2.74 6.04 13.35
C LYS A 233 -2.42 4.82 12.51
N VAL A 234 -2.58 3.63 13.08
CA VAL A 234 -2.25 2.39 12.40
C VAL A 234 -3.45 1.45 12.42
N VAL A 235 -3.72 0.86 11.27
CA VAL A 235 -4.66 -0.25 11.10
C VAL A 235 -3.84 -1.48 10.73
N LEU A 236 -3.93 -2.55 11.51
CA LEU A 236 -3.43 -3.86 11.14
C LEU A 236 -4.55 -4.56 10.39
N SER A 237 -4.35 -4.83 9.09
CA SER A 237 -5.34 -5.45 8.24
C SER A 237 -4.86 -6.80 7.70
N ASN A 238 -5.81 -7.74 7.56
CA ASN A 238 -5.54 -9.10 7.14
C ASN A 238 -5.13 -9.18 5.66
N MET A 239 -4.11 -9.99 5.38
CA MET A 239 -3.62 -10.31 4.04
C MET A 239 -3.29 -11.81 3.90
N ASP A 240 -3.92 -12.67 4.71
CA ASP A 240 -3.85 -14.13 4.55
C ASP A 240 -4.62 -14.61 3.31
N GLU A 241 -5.56 -13.80 2.83
CA GLU A 241 -6.21 -13.92 1.53
C GLU A 241 -6.16 -12.59 0.78
N PRO A 242 -6.31 -12.55 -0.56
CA PRO A 242 -6.35 -11.31 -1.32
C PRO A 242 -7.48 -10.37 -0.86
N LEU A 243 -7.25 -9.06 -0.84
CA LEU A 243 -8.26 -8.07 -0.49
C LEU A 243 -9.23 -7.84 -1.66
N GLY A 244 -10.51 -8.05 -1.40
CA GLY A 244 -11.53 -8.09 -2.46
C GLY A 244 -11.42 -9.35 -3.31
N TYR A 245 -11.97 -9.30 -4.50
CA TYR A 245 -12.02 -10.44 -5.42
C TYR A 245 -11.09 -10.26 -6.63
N SER A 246 -10.79 -9.04 -7.03
CA SER A 246 -10.00 -8.74 -8.22
C SER A 246 -8.52 -8.52 -7.89
N ILE A 247 -7.63 -9.17 -8.65
CA ILE A 247 -6.17 -9.07 -8.53
C ILE A 247 -5.61 -8.77 -9.93
N GLY A 248 -4.99 -7.59 -10.08
CA GLY A 248 -4.48 -7.10 -11.37
C GLY A 248 -4.39 -5.59 -11.39
N ASN A 249 -4.87 -4.96 -12.47
CA ASN A 249 -4.84 -3.49 -12.61
C ASN A 249 -6.22 -2.96 -13.04
N ALA A 250 -6.64 -3.14 -14.29
CA ALA A 250 -7.95 -2.68 -14.77
C ALA A 250 -9.11 -3.32 -14.00
N ASN A 251 -9.05 -4.61 -13.72
CA ASN A 251 -10.07 -5.32 -12.95
C ASN A 251 -10.17 -4.81 -11.49
N GLU A 252 -9.07 -4.36 -10.89
CA GLU A 252 -9.10 -3.72 -9.57
C GLU A 252 -9.71 -2.32 -9.61
N ILE A 253 -9.50 -1.55 -10.70
CA ILE A 253 -10.20 -0.26 -10.92
C ILE A 253 -11.71 -0.49 -11.01
N VAL A 254 -12.15 -1.52 -11.76
CA VAL A 254 -13.59 -1.88 -11.83
C VAL A 254 -14.15 -2.20 -10.45
N GLU A 255 -13.47 -3.04 -9.66
CA GLU A 255 -13.93 -3.39 -8.32
C GLU A 255 -13.94 -2.19 -7.36
N ALA A 256 -12.98 -1.27 -7.49
CA ALA A 256 -12.99 -0.02 -6.73
C ALA A 256 -14.18 0.88 -7.11
N ILE A 257 -14.50 1.00 -8.39
CA ILE A 257 -15.69 1.73 -8.87
C ILE A 257 -16.97 1.08 -8.36
N GLU A 258 -17.09 -0.25 -8.45
CA GLU A 258 -18.25 -0.96 -7.91
C GLU A 258 -18.37 -0.79 -6.39
N THR A 259 -17.25 -0.72 -5.66
CA THR A 259 -17.26 -0.40 -4.23
C THR A 259 -17.82 0.99 -3.96
N LEU A 260 -17.45 2.01 -4.76
CA LEU A 260 -18.01 3.36 -4.68
C LEU A 260 -19.48 3.43 -5.14
N LYS A 261 -19.95 2.43 -5.89
CA LYS A 261 -21.38 2.24 -6.21
C LYS A 261 -22.17 1.50 -5.13
N GLY A 262 -21.51 1.04 -4.07
CA GLY A 262 -22.13 0.28 -2.98
C GLY A 262 -22.05 -1.24 -3.13
N ASN A 263 -21.57 -1.76 -4.28
CA ASN A 263 -21.56 -3.18 -4.63
C ASN A 263 -20.22 -3.89 -4.32
N GLY A 264 -19.32 -3.26 -3.54
CA GLY A 264 -17.98 -3.79 -3.30
C GLY A 264 -17.92 -4.92 -2.29
N PRO A 265 -16.78 -5.66 -2.26
CA PRO A 265 -16.51 -6.71 -1.30
C PRO A 265 -16.54 -6.19 0.16
N GLU A 266 -17.03 -7.01 1.07
CA GLU A 266 -17.19 -6.62 2.49
C GLU A 266 -15.84 -6.34 3.17
N ASP A 267 -14.83 -7.16 2.91
CA ASP A 267 -13.47 -7.00 3.45
C ASP A 267 -12.84 -5.66 3.01
N LEU A 268 -12.98 -5.31 1.72
CA LEU A 268 -12.50 -4.05 1.18
C LEU A 268 -13.24 -2.86 1.80
N LYS A 269 -14.58 -2.97 1.93
CA LYS A 269 -15.41 -1.96 2.60
C LYS A 269 -14.96 -1.78 4.06
N GLU A 270 -14.76 -2.87 4.81
CA GLU A 270 -14.34 -2.81 6.21
C GLU A 270 -13.03 -2.05 6.37
N VAL A 271 -12.01 -2.33 5.53
CA VAL A 271 -10.73 -1.61 5.57
C VAL A 271 -10.90 -0.13 5.22
N VAL A 272 -11.62 0.18 4.15
CA VAL A 272 -11.84 1.56 3.69
C VAL A 272 -12.60 2.38 4.73
N TYR A 273 -13.69 1.83 5.28
CA TYR A 273 -14.49 2.49 6.32
C TYR A 273 -13.67 2.75 7.58
N THR A 274 -12.91 1.76 8.04
CA THR A 274 -12.04 1.91 9.21
C THR A 274 -11.07 3.07 9.04
N ILE A 275 -10.40 3.16 7.90
CA ILE A 275 -9.45 4.25 7.62
C ILE A 275 -10.17 5.59 7.51
N ALA A 276 -11.33 5.66 6.84
CA ALA A 276 -12.11 6.89 6.71
C ALA A 276 -12.62 7.38 8.08
N LEU A 277 -13.07 6.47 8.95
CA LEU A 277 -13.49 6.79 10.33
C LEU A 277 -12.33 7.34 11.16
N LEU A 278 -11.13 6.76 11.05
CA LEU A 278 -9.94 7.28 11.72
C LEU A 278 -9.56 8.68 11.22
N ALA A 279 -9.74 8.96 9.92
CA ALA A 279 -9.51 10.29 9.36
C ALA A 279 -10.53 11.32 9.88
N LEU A 280 -11.82 10.98 9.92
CA LEU A 280 -12.87 11.83 10.50
C LEU A 280 -12.63 12.10 11.98
N LYS A 281 -12.22 11.08 12.75
CA LYS A 281 -11.87 11.23 14.17
C LYS A 281 -10.64 12.12 14.35
N ALA A 282 -9.61 11.97 13.51
CA ALA A 282 -8.41 12.80 13.55
C ALA A 282 -8.70 14.27 13.24
N LYS A 283 -9.65 14.53 12.34
CA LYS A 283 -10.14 15.88 12.01
C LYS A 283 -11.02 16.48 13.12
N GLY A 284 -11.52 15.66 14.05
CA GLY A 284 -12.42 16.10 15.12
C GLY A 284 -13.88 16.28 14.70
N GLU A 285 -14.29 15.72 13.58
CA GLU A 285 -15.64 15.88 13.01
C GLU A 285 -16.67 14.85 13.49
N ILE A 286 -16.23 13.77 14.13
CA ILE A 286 -17.12 12.75 14.71
C ILE A 286 -16.76 12.48 16.16
N LYS A 287 -17.78 12.22 16.97
CA LYS A 287 -17.63 11.82 18.37
C LYS A 287 -17.71 10.30 18.53
N ASP A 288 -18.51 9.65 17.70
CA ASP A 288 -18.64 8.20 17.69
C ASP A 288 -18.51 7.63 16.26
N LEU A 289 -18.25 6.33 16.17
CA LEU A 289 -18.00 5.64 14.90
C LEU A 289 -19.29 5.46 14.08
N SER A 290 -20.47 5.42 14.71
CA SER A 290 -21.76 5.24 14.02
C SER A 290 -22.13 6.46 13.19
N GLU A 291 -21.89 7.67 13.74
CA GLU A 291 -22.05 8.93 13.01
C GLU A 291 -21.15 8.96 11.76
N GLY A 292 -19.89 8.59 11.93
CA GLY A 292 -18.94 8.55 10.81
C GLY A 292 -19.34 7.55 9.74
N LYS A 293 -19.83 6.37 10.14
CA LYS A 293 -20.33 5.35 9.22
C LYS A 293 -21.50 5.86 8.39
N THR A 294 -22.47 6.52 9.03
CA THR A 294 -23.63 7.12 8.35
C THR A 294 -23.19 8.13 7.28
N ARG A 295 -22.21 8.99 7.59
CA ARG A 295 -21.67 9.97 6.64
C ARG A 295 -20.95 9.31 5.46
N ILE A 296 -20.22 8.21 5.69
CA ILE A 296 -19.56 7.44 4.63
C ILE A 296 -20.62 6.78 3.72
N ASP A 297 -21.63 6.13 4.32
CA ASP A 297 -22.75 5.54 3.59
C ASP A 297 -23.47 6.59 2.73
N GLU A 298 -23.68 7.79 3.26
CA GLU A 298 -24.34 8.90 2.53
C GLU A 298 -23.56 9.28 1.27
N VAL A 299 -22.24 9.51 1.35
CA VAL A 299 -21.46 9.94 0.18
C VAL A 299 -21.28 8.83 -0.87
N ILE A 300 -21.45 7.57 -0.47
CA ILE A 300 -21.48 6.43 -1.39
C ILE A 300 -22.86 6.32 -2.05
N ASN A 301 -23.93 6.35 -1.27
CA ASN A 301 -25.31 6.16 -1.74
C ASN A 301 -25.78 7.29 -2.68
N ASN A 302 -25.41 8.54 -2.36
CA ASN A 302 -25.72 9.70 -3.20
C ASN A 302 -24.75 9.89 -4.38
N ARG A 303 -23.77 8.98 -4.55
CA ARG A 303 -22.77 8.98 -5.63
C ARG A 303 -21.73 10.11 -5.58
N THR A 304 -21.69 10.95 -4.55
CA THR A 304 -20.72 12.04 -4.47
C THR A 304 -19.29 11.54 -4.49
N ALA A 305 -19.00 10.41 -3.81
CA ALA A 305 -17.67 9.81 -3.83
C ALA A 305 -17.30 9.29 -5.24
N LEU A 306 -18.23 8.70 -5.98
CA LEU A 306 -18.02 8.24 -7.36
C LEU A 306 -17.75 9.42 -8.31
N GLU A 307 -18.46 10.53 -8.15
CA GLU A 307 -18.24 11.76 -8.90
C GLU A 307 -16.85 12.35 -8.64
N LYS A 308 -16.37 12.27 -7.39
CA LYS A 308 -15.00 12.69 -7.04
C LYS A 308 -13.93 11.85 -7.75
N LEU A 309 -14.13 10.54 -7.88
CA LEU A 309 -13.25 9.69 -8.68
C LEU A 309 -13.27 10.09 -10.15
N SER A 310 -14.46 10.28 -10.73
CA SER A 310 -14.64 10.72 -12.13
C SER A 310 -13.92 12.05 -12.39
N GLN A 311 -14.11 13.04 -11.52
CA GLN A 311 -13.43 14.33 -11.59
C GLN A 311 -11.90 14.18 -11.52
N PHE A 312 -11.41 13.37 -10.58
CA PHE A 312 -9.98 13.12 -10.43
C PHE A 312 -9.36 12.47 -11.67
N ILE A 313 -10.04 11.48 -12.25
CA ILE A 313 -9.60 10.84 -13.49
C ILE A 313 -9.53 11.87 -14.62
N THR A 314 -10.55 12.72 -14.77
CA THR A 314 -10.63 13.76 -15.80
C THR A 314 -9.52 14.80 -15.65
N GLU A 315 -9.33 15.34 -14.45
CA GLU A 315 -8.30 16.34 -14.17
C GLU A 315 -6.87 15.78 -14.31
N SER A 316 -6.72 14.45 -14.21
CA SER A 316 -5.47 13.74 -14.46
C SER A 316 -5.29 13.29 -15.90
N GLY A 317 -6.15 13.73 -16.84
CA GLY A 317 -6.05 13.49 -18.28
C GLY A 317 -6.71 12.22 -18.79
N GLY A 318 -7.35 11.43 -17.94
CA GLY A 318 -8.15 10.26 -18.32
C GLY A 318 -9.58 10.61 -18.68
N ASN A 319 -10.37 9.62 -19.11
CA ASN A 319 -11.79 9.79 -19.36
C ASN A 319 -12.60 9.43 -18.09
N GLY A 320 -13.14 10.46 -17.41
CA GLY A 320 -13.93 10.28 -16.19
C GLY A 320 -15.23 9.48 -16.37
N ASN A 321 -15.76 9.36 -17.62
CA ASN A 321 -16.90 8.49 -17.89
C ASN A 321 -16.61 6.99 -17.67
N LEU A 322 -15.35 6.63 -17.43
CA LEU A 322 -14.95 5.30 -17.03
C LEU A 322 -15.81 4.74 -15.87
N VAL A 323 -16.26 5.60 -14.97
CA VAL A 323 -17.10 5.16 -13.85
C VAL A 323 -18.47 4.60 -14.29
N ASN A 324 -18.89 4.88 -15.53
CA ASN A 324 -20.13 4.38 -16.14
C ASN A 324 -19.88 3.37 -17.26
N ASP A 325 -18.70 3.39 -17.88
CA ASP A 325 -18.38 2.60 -19.07
C ASP A 325 -17.00 1.94 -18.93
N TYR A 326 -17.00 0.67 -18.54
CA TYR A 326 -15.77 -0.11 -18.32
C TYR A 326 -15.07 -0.53 -19.63
N THR A 327 -15.69 -0.35 -20.80
CA THR A 327 -15.04 -0.61 -22.09
C THR A 327 -13.92 0.39 -22.38
N LEU A 328 -13.85 1.48 -21.63
CA LEU A 328 -12.77 2.46 -21.66
C LEU A 328 -11.47 1.97 -21.01
N LEU A 329 -11.52 0.88 -20.23
CA LEU A 329 -10.34 0.19 -19.74
C LEU A 329 -9.83 -0.84 -20.76
N PRO A 330 -8.54 -1.22 -20.67
CA PRO A 330 -8.01 -2.35 -21.43
C PRO A 330 -8.82 -3.61 -21.14
N GLN A 331 -9.23 -4.32 -22.21
CA GLN A 331 -10.02 -5.55 -22.10
C GLN A 331 -9.14 -6.77 -22.40
N PRO A 332 -9.26 -7.87 -21.62
CA PRO A 332 -8.59 -9.13 -21.92
C PRO A 332 -9.20 -9.75 -23.19
N LYS A 333 -8.40 -10.52 -23.93
CA LYS A 333 -8.85 -11.24 -25.13
C LYS A 333 -9.63 -12.51 -24.77
N GLU A 334 -9.19 -13.17 -23.71
CA GLU A 334 -9.65 -14.50 -23.32
C GLU A 334 -9.85 -14.57 -21.81
N VAL A 335 -10.70 -15.52 -21.40
CA VAL A 335 -10.95 -15.84 -19.99
C VAL A 335 -10.88 -17.35 -19.81
N MET A 336 -10.09 -17.81 -18.85
CA MET A 336 -10.06 -19.21 -18.42
C MET A 336 -10.76 -19.33 -17.07
N GLU A 337 -11.72 -20.23 -16.97
CA GLU A 337 -12.39 -20.57 -15.72
C GLU A 337 -11.59 -21.61 -14.94
N VAL A 338 -11.47 -21.43 -13.63
CA VAL A 338 -10.80 -22.36 -12.72
C VAL A 338 -11.84 -23.01 -11.82
N PHE A 339 -11.90 -24.33 -11.81
CA PHE A 339 -12.87 -25.12 -11.07
C PHE A 339 -12.19 -25.86 -9.92
N SER A 340 -12.88 -25.96 -8.79
CA SER A 340 -12.42 -26.74 -7.65
C SER A 340 -12.36 -28.24 -7.95
N GLU A 341 -11.26 -28.87 -7.59
CA GLU A 341 -11.10 -30.32 -7.67
C GLU A 341 -11.69 -31.07 -6.46
N LYS A 342 -11.95 -30.31 -5.38
CA LYS A 342 -12.41 -30.80 -4.07
C LYS A 342 -13.71 -30.14 -3.67
N GLU A 343 -14.43 -30.78 -2.76
CA GLU A 343 -15.58 -30.21 -2.06
C GLU A 343 -15.23 -29.99 -0.57
N GLY A 344 -15.87 -29.01 0.07
CA GLY A 344 -15.65 -28.68 1.49
C GLY A 344 -15.75 -27.20 1.78
N TYR A 345 -14.97 -26.73 2.74
CA TYR A 345 -14.87 -25.32 3.12
C TYR A 345 -13.46 -24.80 2.87
N ILE A 346 -13.36 -23.63 2.30
CA ILE A 346 -12.07 -22.98 2.07
C ILE A 346 -11.50 -22.53 3.41
N SER A 347 -10.40 -23.17 3.82
CA SER A 347 -9.72 -22.88 5.08
C SER A 347 -8.59 -21.87 4.95
N LYS A 348 -7.99 -21.80 3.75
CA LYS A 348 -6.90 -20.86 3.44
C LYS A 348 -6.87 -20.56 1.96
N ILE A 349 -6.51 -19.31 1.63
CA ILE A 349 -6.14 -18.90 0.27
C ILE A 349 -4.76 -18.23 0.41
N LYS A 350 -3.71 -18.88 -0.13
CA LYS A 350 -2.34 -18.31 -0.10
C LYS A 350 -2.29 -17.07 -0.98
N ALA A 351 -2.44 -15.91 -0.37
CA ALA A 351 -2.54 -14.64 -1.09
C ALA A 351 -1.30 -14.35 -1.93
N GLU A 352 -0.09 -14.67 -1.43
CA GLU A 352 1.16 -14.52 -2.17
C GLU A 352 1.16 -15.34 -3.47
N GLU A 353 0.69 -16.58 -3.43
CA GLU A 353 0.61 -17.44 -4.62
C GLU A 353 -0.41 -16.92 -5.65
N ILE A 354 -1.54 -16.38 -5.20
CA ILE A 354 -2.51 -15.71 -6.10
C ILE A 354 -1.88 -14.46 -6.75
N GLY A 355 -1.13 -13.67 -5.98
CA GLY A 355 -0.39 -12.51 -6.51
C GLY A 355 0.67 -12.92 -7.55
N LYS A 356 1.41 -14.00 -7.29
CA LYS A 356 2.39 -14.57 -8.24
C LYS A 356 1.70 -15.13 -9.49
N ALA A 357 0.56 -15.80 -9.33
CA ALA A 357 -0.24 -16.31 -10.45
C ALA A 357 -0.72 -15.18 -11.37
N ALA A 358 -1.11 -14.02 -10.81
CA ALA A 358 -1.43 -12.83 -11.58
C ALA A 358 -0.18 -12.21 -12.25
N MET A 359 0.96 -12.20 -11.55
CA MET A 359 2.21 -11.65 -12.08
C MET A 359 2.70 -12.41 -13.31
N ILE A 360 2.69 -13.75 -13.30
CA ILE A 360 3.23 -14.56 -14.41
C ILE A 360 2.42 -14.47 -15.70
N ILE A 361 1.14 -14.05 -15.64
CA ILE A 361 0.31 -13.77 -16.82
C ILE A 361 0.43 -12.31 -17.30
N GLY A 362 1.27 -11.50 -16.66
CA GLY A 362 1.56 -10.12 -17.08
C GLY A 362 0.91 -9.02 -16.24
N ALA A 363 0.14 -9.32 -15.18
CA ALA A 363 -0.49 -8.29 -14.33
C ALA A 363 0.48 -7.56 -13.38
N GLY A 364 1.68 -8.10 -13.19
CA GLY A 364 2.73 -7.54 -12.32
C GLY A 364 4.11 -7.61 -12.95
N ARG A 365 5.15 -7.17 -12.21
CA ARG A 365 6.55 -7.19 -12.62
C ARG A 365 7.35 -8.17 -11.78
N ALA A 366 7.99 -9.15 -12.40
CA ALA A 366 9.03 -9.96 -11.78
C ALA A 366 10.35 -9.16 -11.71
N THR A 367 10.65 -8.37 -12.75
CA THR A 367 11.82 -7.48 -12.84
C THR A 367 11.38 -6.04 -13.10
N LYS A 368 12.28 -5.08 -12.90
CA LYS A 368 11.99 -3.65 -13.14
C LYS A 368 11.74 -3.32 -14.63
N GLU A 369 12.27 -4.16 -15.50
CA GLU A 369 12.20 -4.02 -16.96
C GLU A 369 10.88 -4.56 -17.54
N ASP A 370 10.13 -5.35 -16.77
CA ASP A 370 8.89 -5.96 -17.25
C ASP A 370 7.82 -4.90 -17.53
N VAL A 371 7.13 -5.09 -18.64
CA VAL A 371 5.99 -4.25 -19.04
C VAL A 371 4.70 -4.93 -18.56
N ILE A 372 3.91 -4.19 -17.79
CA ILE A 372 2.61 -4.68 -17.31
C ILE A 372 1.58 -4.66 -18.45
N ASP A 373 0.85 -5.77 -18.60
CA ASP A 373 -0.39 -5.82 -19.34
C ASP A 373 -1.56 -5.49 -18.40
N HIS A 374 -2.07 -4.28 -18.50
CA HIS A 374 -3.13 -3.79 -17.61
C HIS A 374 -4.48 -4.46 -17.79
N ALA A 375 -4.70 -5.19 -18.92
CA ALA A 375 -5.95 -5.89 -19.21
C ALA A 375 -6.08 -7.21 -18.45
N VAL A 376 -4.93 -7.82 -18.10
CA VAL A 376 -4.90 -9.16 -17.53
C VAL A 376 -4.99 -9.15 -15.99
N GLY A 377 -5.41 -10.27 -15.43
CA GLY A 377 -5.54 -10.41 -13.98
C GLY A 377 -6.30 -11.66 -13.57
N ILE A 378 -6.56 -11.78 -12.29
CA ILE A 378 -7.32 -12.87 -11.71
C ILE A 378 -8.53 -12.29 -10.97
N LYS A 379 -9.67 -12.99 -11.03
CA LYS A 379 -10.82 -12.76 -10.17
C LYS A 379 -11.07 -14.03 -9.38
N ILE A 380 -10.87 -13.98 -8.07
CA ILE A 380 -11.31 -15.06 -7.17
C ILE A 380 -12.80 -14.91 -6.92
N LEU A 381 -13.51 -16.03 -6.75
CA LEU A 381 -14.98 -16.05 -6.58
C LEU A 381 -15.38 -16.61 -5.22
N LYS A 382 -14.43 -17.13 -4.48
CA LYS A 382 -14.60 -17.76 -3.18
C LYS A 382 -13.56 -17.24 -2.20
N LYS A 383 -13.97 -17.08 -0.95
CA LYS A 383 -13.15 -16.59 0.16
C LYS A 383 -13.04 -17.63 1.27
N VAL A 384 -12.11 -17.42 2.21
CA VAL A 384 -12.01 -18.25 3.41
C VAL A 384 -13.34 -18.29 4.16
N GLY A 385 -13.77 -19.50 4.54
CA GLY A 385 -15.07 -19.78 5.17
C GLY A 385 -16.20 -20.11 4.19
N ASP A 386 -16.03 -19.87 2.90
CA ASP A 386 -17.04 -20.24 1.91
C ASP A 386 -17.05 -21.76 1.67
N LYS A 387 -18.24 -22.30 1.47
CA LYS A 387 -18.42 -23.68 1.01
C LYS A 387 -18.18 -23.75 -0.49
N VAL A 388 -17.53 -24.80 -0.95
CA VAL A 388 -17.31 -25.11 -2.37
C VAL A 388 -17.65 -26.55 -2.65
N ASN A 389 -18.27 -26.81 -3.80
CA ASN A 389 -18.53 -28.15 -4.31
C ASN A 389 -17.45 -28.54 -5.32
N LYS A 390 -17.26 -29.85 -5.52
CA LYS A 390 -16.41 -30.33 -6.60
C LYS A 390 -16.93 -29.84 -7.96
N ASN A 391 -16.04 -29.36 -8.82
CA ASN A 391 -16.35 -28.73 -10.11
C ASN A 391 -17.14 -27.41 -10.00
N GLU A 392 -17.13 -26.72 -8.83
CA GLU A 392 -17.63 -25.37 -8.72
C GLU A 392 -16.55 -24.37 -9.13
N LYS A 393 -16.92 -23.33 -9.87
CA LYS A 393 -16.00 -22.28 -10.30
C LYS A 393 -15.51 -21.47 -9.10
N ILE A 394 -14.18 -21.39 -8.91
CA ILE A 394 -13.53 -20.69 -7.79
C ILE A 394 -12.75 -19.45 -8.22
N ALA A 395 -12.33 -19.37 -9.47
CA ALA A 395 -11.62 -18.22 -10.01
C ALA A 395 -11.79 -18.09 -11.52
N GLU A 396 -11.44 -16.92 -12.03
CA GLU A 396 -11.32 -16.60 -13.46
C GLU A 396 -9.96 -15.96 -13.73
N ILE A 397 -9.28 -16.39 -14.79
CA ILE A 397 -8.01 -15.83 -15.27
C ILE A 397 -8.30 -15.06 -16.55
N TYR A 398 -8.06 -13.75 -16.54
CA TYR A 398 -8.16 -12.86 -17.69
C TYR A 398 -6.79 -12.73 -18.34
N TYR A 399 -6.64 -13.06 -19.63
CA TYR A 399 -5.32 -13.11 -20.26
C TYR A 399 -5.32 -12.67 -21.74
N ASN A 400 -4.14 -12.29 -22.22
CA ASN A 400 -3.89 -11.93 -23.63
C ASN A 400 -2.91 -12.86 -24.31
N ASP A 401 -2.07 -13.57 -23.52
CA ASP A 401 -1.08 -14.56 -23.96
C ASP A 401 -1.27 -15.85 -23.16
N SER A 402 -1.41 -16.97 -23.87
CA SER A 402 -1.67 -18.28 -23.28
C SER A 402 -0.43 -18.95 -22.63
N LYS A 403 0.77 -18.40 -22.82
CA LYS A 403 2.05 -19.03 -22.42
C LYS A 403 2.10 -19.52 -20.97
N ASN A 404 1.59 -18.72 -20.02
CA ASN A 404 1.67 -19.02 -18.59
C ASN A 404 0.29 -19.29 -17.95
N VAL A 405 -0.77 -19.36 -18.74
CA VAL A 405 -2.15 -19.46 -18.19
C VAL A 405 -2.37 -20.75 -17.43
N GLU A 406 -1.89 -21.89 -17.96
CA GLU A 406 -2.04 -23.18 -17.28
C GLU A 406 -1.19 -23.24 -15.99
N ASN A 407 0.00 -22.63 -15.97
CA ASN A 407 0.80 -22.49 -14.75
C ASN A 407 0.07 -21.63 -13.72
N SER A 408 -0.51 -20.50 -14.14
CA SER A 408 -1.31 -19.63 -13.29
C SER A 408 -2.50 -20.37 -12.67
N LYS A 409 -3.22 -21.16 -13.47
CA LYS A 409 -4.32 -22.02 -13.01
C LYS A 409 -3.86 -23.01 -11.93
N ASN A 410 -2.74 -23.70 -12.16
CA ASN A 410 -2.19 -24.64 -11.19
C ASN A 410 -1.80 -23.95 -9.88
N MET A 411 -1.17 -22.76 -9.96
CA MET A 411 -0.84 -21.96 -8.78
C MET A 411 -2.10 -21.54 -8.01
N ILE A 412 -3.20 -21.19 -8.70
CA ILE A 412 -4.47 -20.86 -8.06
C ILE A 412 -5.02 -22.08 -7.32
N LEU A 413 -5.03 -23.26 -7.97
CA LEU A 413 -5.50 -24.51 -7.34
C LEU A 413 -4.68 -24.87 -6.09
N ASP A 414 -3.35 -24.72 -6.14
CA ASP A 414 -2.43 -24.95 -5.01
C ASP A 414 -2.55 -23.91 -3.90
N ALA A 415 -3.05 -22.72 -4.22
CA ALA A 415 -3.29 -21.67 -3.25
C ALA A 415 -4.51 -21.94 -2.36
N TYR A 416 -5.52 -22.68 -2.87
CA TYR A 416 -6.72 -22.99 -2.14
C TYR A 416 -6.55 -24.25 -1.28
N VAL A 417 -6.70 -24.10 0.04
CA VAL A 417 -6.76 -25.22 0.99
C VAL A 417 -8.22 -25.46 1.37
N ILE A 418 -8.74 -26.62 1.04
CA ILE A 418 -10.15 -27.01 1.26
C ILE A 418 -10.19 -28.14 2.27
N LEU A 419 -11.00 -28.00 3.33
CA LEU A 419 -11.22 -28.98 4.41
C LEU A 419 -12.70 -29.39 4.44
N GLU A 420 -12.98 -30.55 5.01
CA GLU A 420 -14.36 -31.01 5.24
C GLU A 420 -15.06 -30.21 6.33
N GLU A 421 -14.31 -29.76 7.35
CA GLU A 421 -14.83 -29.00 8.48
C GLU A 421 -15.09 -27.55 8.10
N LYS A 422 -16.20 -27.00 8.64
CA LYS A 422 -16.53 -25.60 8.46
C LYS A 422 -15.49 -24.69 9.13
N VAL A 423 -15.04 -23.69 8.38
CA VAL A 423 -14.10 -22.66 8.85
C VAL A 423 -14.83 -21.32 8.94
N GLU A 424 -14.52 -20.53 9.95
CA GLU A 424 -15.07 -19.18 10.08
C GLU A 424 -14.40 -18.21 9.11
N LYS A 425 -15.17 -17.20 8.68
CA LYS A 425 -14.65 -16.10 7.87
C LYS A 425 -13.63 -15.28 8.66
N GLN A 426 -12.57 -14.90 7.99
CA GLN A 426 -11.54 -14.05 8.60
C GLN A 426 -12.01 -12.60 8.70
N LYS A 427 -11.58 -11.90 9.74
CA LYS A 427 -11.79 -10.46 9.88
C LYS A 427 -10.81 -9.70 8.98
N ALA A 428 -11.27 -8.67 8.29
CA ALA A 428 -10.40 -7.82 7.49
C ALA A 428 -9.54 -6.90 8.38
N ILE A 429 -10.06 -6.45 9.52
CA ILE A 429 -9.34 -5.65 10.50
C ILE A 429 -8.93 -6.52 11.68
N LEU A 430 -7.63 -6.59 11.92
CA LEU A 430 -7.04 -7.34 13.04
C LEU A 430 -6.95 -6.46 14.29
N GLU A 431 -6.48 -5.21 14.15
CA GLU A 431 -6.32 -4.27 15.26
C GLU A 431 -6.19 -2.83 14.77
N ILE A 432 -6.57 -1.88 15.62
CA ILE A 432 -6.35 -0.44 15.44
C ILE A 432 -5.45 0.04 16.57
N ILE A 433 -4.36 0.77 16.24
CA ILE A 433 -3.39 1.30 17.19
C ILE A 433 -3.32 2.83 16.99
N GLU A 434 -3.60 3.60 18.07
CA GLU A 434 -3.64 5.08 18.06
C GLU A 434 -2.59 5.72 18.99
#